data_0a6abf0187b81f08183d830445a6c4cf
#
_entry.id   0a6abf0187b81f08183d830445a6c4cf
#
_cell.length_a   1.000
_cell.length_b   1.000
_cell.length_c   1.000
_cell.angle_alpha   90.00
_cell.angle_beta   90.00
_cell.angle_gamma   90.00
#
_symmetry.space_group_name_H-M   'P 1'
#
loop_
_entity.id
_entity.type
_entity.pdbx_description
1 polymer ?
#
loop_
_entity_poly.entity_id
_entity_poly.type
_entity_poly.pdbx_seq_one_letter_code
_entity_poly.pdbx_strand_id
1 'polypeptide(L)'
;MKNTRKTTQEERIQIAKECIENGNNYGEIAIKYQVSYQNVSTWVKKYRELGEAGLEDRRGQRTAQQEPRTEAEELRVRIAQLEHELYITQVERDLLKKLEEIERREAYRK
;
A
#
# COMPACT_ATOMS: atom_id res chain seq x y z
N MET A 1 -19.17 -16.00 7.84
CA MET A 1 -18.59 -15.67 8.72
C MET A 1 -17.43 -15.08 8.41
N LYS A 2 -17.01 -14.24 8.91
CA LYS A 2 -16.00 -13.66 8.67
C LYS A 2 -15.02 -13.90 9.35
N ASN A 3 -14.09 -14.21 9.04
CA ASN A 3 -13.06 -14.49 9.67
C ASN A 3 -12.09 -13.54 9.52
N THR A 4 -12.19 -12.42 10.14
CA THR A 4 -11.17 -11.47 10.05
C THR A 4 -10.23 -11.78 11.11
N ARG A 5 -9.12 -12.27 10.83
CA ARG A 5 -8.12 -12.48 11.85
C ARG A 5 -7.42 -11.16 12.13
N LYS A 6 -6.85 -11.06 13.32
CA LYS A 6 -6.12 -9.89 13.68
C LYS A 6 -4.80 -9.84 12.97
N THR A 7 -4.43 -8.69 12.46
CA THR A 7 -3.17 -8.51 11.79
C THR A 7 -2.37 -7.45 12.51
N THR A 8 -1.06 -7.61 12.48
CA THR A 8 -0.19 -6.58 13.03
C THR A 8 0.05 -5.51 11.99
N GLN A 9 0.58 -4.39 12.42
CA GLN A 9 0.91 -3.33 11.49
C GLN A 9 1.90 -3.81 10.44
N GLU A 10 2.88 -4.58 10.86
CA GLU A 10 3.88 -5.08 9.91
C GLU A 10 3.27 -5.99 8.88
N GLU A 11 2.32 -6.82 9.28
CA GLU A 11 1.64 -7.66 8.32
C GLU A 11 0.87 -6.84 7.31
N ARG A 12 0.18 -5.81 7.77
CA ARG A 12 -0.58 -4.98 6.84
C ARG A 12 0.32 -4.27 5.86
N ILE A 13 1.48 -3.80 6.33
CA ILE A 13 2.44 -3.17 5.45
C ILE A 13 2.93 -4.16 4.41
N GLN A 14 3.26 -5.36 4.84
CA GLN A 14 3.74 -6.37 3.94
C GLN A 14 2.68 -6.73 2.90
N ILE A 15 1.45 -6.89 3.33
CA ILE A 15 0.36 -7.22 2.44
C ILE A 15 0.16 -6.12 1.40
N ALA A 16 0.16 -4.87 1.86
CA ALA A 16 -0.04 -3.76 0.95
C ALA A 16 1.11 -3.64 -0.05
N LYS A 17 2.34 -3.80 0.42
CA LYS A 17 3.49 -3.70 -0.47
C LYS A 17 3.46 -4.81 -1.51
N GLU A 18 3.21 -6.03 -1.08
CA GLU A 18 3.19 -7.15 -1.99
C GLU A 18 2.08 -6.98 -3.03
N CYS A 19 0.94 -6.49 -2.60
CA CYS A 19 -0.17 -6.29 -3.52
C CYS A 19 0.19 -5.26 -4.58
N ILE A 20 0.80 -4.16 -4.18
CA ILE A 20 1.19 -3.13 -5.13
C ILE A 20 2.25 -3.65 -6.09
N GLU A 21 3.21 -4.39 -5.57
CA GLU A 21 4.30 -4.89 -6.39
C GLU A 21 3.84 -5.96 -7.38
N ASN A 22 2.71 -6.60 -7.07
CA ASN A 22 2.16 -7.62 -7.96
C ASN A 22 1.01 -7.11 -8.81
N GLY A 23 0.93 -5.81 -9.00
CA GLY A 23 -0.05 -5.25 -9.92
C GLY A 23 -1.43 -5.09 -9.34
N ASN A 24 -1.52 -4.92 -8.02
CA ASN A 24 -2.79 -4.67 -7.34
C ASN A 24 -3.76 -5.83 -7.47
N ASN A 25 -3.23 -7.02 -7.27
CA ASN A 25 -4.06 -8.21 -7.36
C ASN A 25 -4.68 -8.51 -6.00
N TYR A 26 -5.73 -7.79 -5.67
CA TYR A 26 -6.33 -7.85 -4.35
C TYR A 26 -6.85 -9.24 -3.99
N GLY A 27 -7.48 -9.90 -4.96
CA GLY A 27 -8.08 -11.20 -4.68
C GLY A 27 -7.08 -12.25 -4.32
N GLU A 28 -6.00 -12.33 -5.08
CA GLU A 28 -4.97 -13.33 -4.79
C GLU A 28 -4.29 -13.06 -3.47
N ILE A 29 -4.02 -11.81 -3.18
CA ILE A 29 -3.36 -11.44 -1.94
C ILE A 29 -4.27 -11.75 -0.76
N ALA A 30 -5.57 -11.49 -0.90
CA ALA A 30 -6.50 -11.78 0.16
C ALA A 30 -6.51 -13.28 0.48
N ILE A 31 -6.49 -14.12 -0.52
CA ILE A 31 -6.47 -15.56 -0.32
C ILE A 31 -5.15 -15.99 0.32
N LYS A 32 -4.06 -15.45 -0.18
CA LYS A 32 -2.74 -15.83 0.31
C LYS A 32 -2.59 -15.56 1.80
N TYR A 33 -3.07 -14.40 2.25
CA TYR A 33 -2.90 -13.99 3.63
C TYR A 33 -4.12 -14.27 4.49
N GLN A 34 -5.15 -14.86 3.91
CA GLN A 34 -6.37 -15.23 4.64
C GLN A 34 -7.03 -14.02 5.29
N VAL A 35 -7.14 -12.96 4.54
CA VAL A 35 -7.83 -11.76 4.99
C VAL A 35 -8.88 -11.43 3.94
N SER A 36 -9.75 -10.48 4.24
CA SER A 36 -10.82 -10.16 3.32
C SER A 36 -10.29 -9.28 2.19
N TYR A 37 -10.96 -9.40 1.06
CA TYR A 37 -10.64 -8.56 -0.09
C TYR A 37 -10.74 -7.07 0.28
N GLN A 38 -11.77 -6.75 1.03
CA GLN A 38 -11.99 -5.36 1.41
C GLN A 38 -10.88 -4.83 2.30
N ASN A 39 -10.37 -5.68 3.20
CA ASN A 39 -9.25 -5.26 4.02
C ASN A 39 -8.01 -4.99 3.20
N VAL A 40 -7.71 -5.86 2.24
CA VAL A 40 -6.55 -5.64 1.39
C VAL A 40 -6.71 -4.33 0.63
N SER A 41 -7.88 -4.10 0.07
CA SER A 41 -8.13 -2.89 -0.69
C SER A 41 -7.95 -1.65 0.19
N THR A 42 -8.47 -1.70 1.40
CA THR A 42 -8.36 -0.57 2.32
C THR A 42 -6.89 -0.33 2.68
N TRP A 43 -6.16 -1.39 2.97
CA TRP A 43 -4.76 -1.23 3.37
C TRP A 43 -3.92 -0.70 2.22
N VAL A 44 -4.17 -1.17 1.01
CA VAL A 44 -3.44 -0.66 -0.14
C VAL A 44 -3.72 0.82 -0.35
N LYS A 45 -4.98 1.21 -0.20
CA LYS A 45 -5.33 2.61 -0.38
C LYS A 45 -4.63 3.48 0.66
N LYS A 46 -4.67 3.06 1.92
CA LYS A 46 -4.02 3.83 2.96
C LYS A 46 -2.51 3.87 2.78
N TYR A 47 -1.94 2.77 2.34
CA TYR A 47 -0.51 2.73 2.12
C TYR A 47 -0.11 3.64 0.98
N ARG A 48 -0.92 3.71 -0.08
CA ARG A 48 -0.62 4.61 -1.18
C ARG A 48 -0.69 6.07 -0.75
N GLU A 49 -1.61 6.37 0.13
CA GLU A 49 -1.80 7.76 0.53
C GLU A 49 -0.81 8.22 1.59
N LEU A 50 -0.56 7.38 2.56
CA LEU A 50 0.20 7.82 3.73
C LEU A 50 1.43 6.98 4.03
N GLY A 51 1.69 5.96 3.24
CA GLY A 51 2.81 5.08 3.52
C GLY A 51 2.55 4.22 4.74
N GLU A 52 3.61 3.84 5.41
CA GLU A 52 3.47 2.93 6.54
C GLU A 52 2.66 3.54 7.67
N ALA A 53 2.72 4.86 7.80
CA ALA A 53 1.98 5.51 8.86
C ALA A 53 0.48 5.36 8.69
N GLY A 54 0.01 5.18 7.46
CA GLY A 54 -1.40 4.98 7.22
C GLY A 54 -1.94 3.68 7.74
N LEU A 55 -1.07 2.74 8.06
CA LEU A 55 -1.48 1.43 8.54
C LEU A 55 -1.29 1.26 10.04
N GLU A 56 -0.95 2.34 10.72
CA GLU A 56 -0.84 2.29 12.16
C GLU A 56 -2.19 2.05 12.80
N ASP A 57 -2.16 1.31 13.89
CA ASP A 57 -3.38 1.10 14.65
C ASP A 57 -3.59 2.30 15.52
N ARG A 58 -4.55 3.12 15.13
CA ARG A 58 -4.83 4.34 15.88
C ARG A 58 -5.99 4.22 16.81
N ARG A 59 -6.41 3.00 17.06
CA ARG A 59 -7.50 2.82 17.97
C ARG A 59 -7.12 3.33 19.34
N GLY A 60 -7.90 4.15 19.95
CA GLY A 60 -7.59 4.73 21.24
C GLY A 60 -6.82 6.02 21.19
N GLN A 61 -6.34 6.40 20.03
CA GLN A 61 -5.64 7.66 19.94
C GLN A 61 -6.63 8.78 19.69
N ARG A 62 -6.35 9.94 20.30
CA ARG A 62 -7.30 10.97 20.18
C ARG A 62 -6.76 12.04 19.29
N THR A 63 -7.00 11.98 18.04
CA THR A 63 -6.48 12.95 17.10
C THR A 63 -7.05 14.34 17.32
N ALA A 64 -8.25 14.40 17.82
CA ALA A 64 -8.87 15.72 18.01
C ALA A 64 -8.14 16.54 19.05
N GLN A 65 -7.36 15.90 19.92
CA GLN A 65 -6.67 16.63 20.92
C GLN A 65 -5.21 16.76 20.68
N GLN A 66 -4.75 16.39 19.54
CA GLN A 66 -3.35 16.55 19.25
C GLN A 66 -3.09 18.02 18.98
N GLU A 67 -1.93 18.45 19.38
CA GLU A 67 -1.56 19.83 19.15
C GLU A 67 -1.32 20.05 17.66
N PRO A 68 -1.58 21.24 17.18
CA PRO A 68 -1.31 21.52 15.77
C PRO A 68 0.17 21.31 15.48
N ARG A 69 0.44 20.83 14.29
CA ARG A 69 1.81 20.58 13.90
C ARG A 69 2.51 21.90 13.66
N THR A 70 3.80 21.91 13.96
CA THR A 70 4.60 23.06 13.59
C THR A 70 4.80 23.04 12.08
N GLU A 71 5.23 24.17 11.57
CA GLU A 71 5.50 24.27 10.14
C GLU A 71 6.55 23.25 9.71
N ALA A 72 7.58 23.06 10.53
CA ALA A 72 8.61 22.09 10.19
C ALA A 72 8.06 20.69 10.15
N GLU A 73 7.17 20.35 11.08
CA GLU A 73 6.55 19.04 11.09
C GLU A 73 5.66 18.83 9.88
N GLU A 74 4.91 19.86 9.51
CA GLU A 74 4.06 19.76 8.33
C GLU A 74 4.89 19.53 7.08
N LEU A 75 6.02 20.22 6.97
CA LEU A 75 6.88 20.04 5.83
C LEU A 75 7.47 18.66 5.79
N ARG A 76 7.85 18.11 6.94
CA ARG A 76 8.37 16.75 6.98
C ARG A 76 7.32 15.74 6.53
N VAL A 77 6.09 15.93 6.99
CA VAL A 77 5.02 15.04 6.58
C VAL A 77 4.82 15.14 5.08
N ARG A 78 4.84 16.36 4.54
CA ARG A 78 4.65 16.54 3.12
C ARG A 78 5.76 15.89 2.33
N ILE A 79 7.00 16.04 2.79
CA ILE A 79 8.12 15.42 2.11
C ILE A 79 7.96 13.90 2.12
N ALA A 80 7.59 13.34 3.25
CA ALA A 80 7.41 11.89 3.34
C ALA A 80 6.30 11.42 2.40
N GLN A 81 5.21 12.18 2.31
CA GLN A 81 4.14 11.82 1.40
C GLN A 81 4.58 11.86 -0.06
N LEU A 82 5.33 12.90 -0.42
CA LEU A 82 5.79 13.03 -1.78
C LEU A 82 6.79 11.93 -2.14
N GLU A 83 7.66 11.60 -1.21
CA GLU A 83 8.61 10.52 -1.44
C GLU A 83 7.89 9.20 -1.62
N HIS A 84 6.84 8.98 -0.85
CA HIS A 84 6.07 7.75 -0.97
C HIS A 84 5.32 7.70 -2.30
N GLU A 85 4.76 8.82 -2.71
CA GLU A 85 4.10 8.88 -4.02
C GLU A 85 5.08 8.59 -5.14
N LEU A 86 6.28 9.09 -5.02
CA LEU A 86 7.30 8.83 -6.02
C LEU A 86 7.64 7.34 -6.06
N TYR A 87 7.79 6.75 -4.89
CA TYR A 87 8.06 5.32 -4.82
C TYR A 87 6.96 4.51 -5.51
N ILE A 88 5.70 4.81 -5.23
CA ILE A 88 4.59 4.11 -5.84
C ILE A 88 4.60 4.29 -7.36
N THR A 89 4.85 5.50 -7.81
CA THR A 89 4.91 5.77 -9.23
C THR A 89 6.02 4.97 -9.90
N GLN A 90 7.16 4.87 -9.24
CA GLN A 90 8.27 4.12 -9.80
C GLN A 90 7.96 2.63 -9.88
N VAL A 91 7.30 2.09 -8.85
CA VAL A 91 6.91 0.69 -8.88
C VAL A 91 5.95 0.41 -10.02
N GLU A 92 4.97 1.30 -10.18
CA GLU A 92 3.98 1.10 -11.25
C GLU A 92 4.61 1.22 -12.62
N ARG A 93 5.54 2.15 -12.78
CA ARG A 93 6.24 2.29 -14.04
C ARG A 93 7.04 1.03 -14.37
N ASP A 94 7.71 0.47 -13.37
CA ASP A 94 8.51 -0.74 -13.58
C ASP A 94 7.63 -1.92 -13.94
N LEU A 95 6.44 -2.01 -13.33
CA LEU A 95 5.50 -3.07 -13.68
C LEU A 95 5.04 -2.95 -15.12
N LEU A 96 4.75 -1.73 -15.55
CA LEU A 96 4.33 -1.51 -16.92
C LEU A 96 5.43 -1.89 -17.90
N LYS A 97 6.67 -1.57 -17.57
CA LYS A 97 7.78 -1.96 -18.43
C LYS A 97 7.90 -3.47 -18.53
N LYS A 98 7.73 -4.16 -17.40
CA LYS A 98 7.79 -5.60 -17.42
C LYS A 98 6.68 -6.20 -18.25
N LEU A 99 5.49 -5.65 -18.15
CA LEU A 99 4.38 -6.12 -18.96
C LEU A 99 4.64 -5.92 -20.43
N GLU A 100 5.19 -4.78 -20.80
CA GLU A 100 5.53 -4.53 -22.18
C GLU A 100 6.56 -5.53 -22.68
N GLU A 101 7.55 -5.84 -21.87
CA GLU A 101 8.55 -6.83 -22.25
C GLU A 101 7.95 -8.19 -22.46
N ILE A 102 7.04 -8.58 -21.57
CA ILE A 102 6.40 -9.88 -21.70
C ILE A 102 5.55 -9.93 -22.97
N GLU A 103 4.79 -8.87 -23.22
CA GLU A 103 3.96 -8.82 -24.42
C GLU A 103 4.81 -8.86 -25.68
N ARG A 104 5.92 -8.18 -25.68
CA ARG A 104 6.81 -8.19 -26.82
C ARG A 104 7.40 -9.57 -27.04
N ARG A 105 7.76 -10.24 -25.95
CA ARG A 105 8.31 -11.57 -26.02
C ARG A 105 7.28 -12.54 -26.56
N GLU A 106 6.04 -12.42 -26.10
CA GLU A 106 4.97 -13.27 -26.58
C GLU A 106 4.68 -13.04 -28.06
N ALA A 107 4.79 -11.80 -28.48
CA ALA A 107 4.53 -11.49 -29.88
C ALA A 107 5.52 -12.15 -30.81
N TYR A 108 6.77 -12.34 -30.35
CA TYR A 108 7.76 -12.99 -31.18
C TYR A 108 7.81 -14.50 -31.03
N ARG A 109 7.03 -15.03 -30.07
CA ARG A 109 7.07 -16.41 -29.90
C ARG A 109 6.10 -17.05 -30.85
N LYS A 110 6.49 -17.99 -31.59
CA LYS A 110 5.57 -18.61 -32.53
C LYS A 110 5.46 -20.07 -32.33
#